data_22e4b22943e9dd9303ab0a7f2dcf5960
#
_entry.id   22e4b22943e9dd9303ab0a7f2dcf5960
#
_cell.length_a   1.000
_cell.length_b   1.000
_cell.length_c   1.000
_cell.angle_alpha   90.00
_cell.angle_beta   90.00
_cell.angle_gamma   90.00
#
_symmetry.space_group_name_H-M   'P 1'
#
loop_
_entity.id
_entity.type
_entity.pdbx_description
1 polymer ?
#
loop_
_entity_poly.entity_id
_entity_poly.type
_entity_poly.pdbx_seq_one_letter_code
_entity_poly.pdbx_strand_id
1 'polypeptide(L)'
;MKKKKINVGIIGNGVVGKRRAKFIKQNKNYSLKYISDISFKKDSQKNELYLFKNYNKIINLKPDAVFVTLPNYLAAKVTKKLLMNGIHVFCEKPPGKNLSDIRSVRKVEKKNKNLKLKYGFNHRYH
;
A
#
# COMPACT_ATOMS: atom_id res chain seq x y z
N MET A 1 16.91 14.70 -18.96
CA MET A 1 15.61 14.81 -18.28
C MET A 1 15.61 14.02 -16.98
N LYS A 2 15.11 14.63 -15.92
CA LYS A 2 14.95 13.91 -14.66
C LYS A 2 13.81 12.89 -14.78
N LYS A 3 14.11 11.64 -14.44
CA LYS A 3 13.13 10.59 -14.37
C LYS A 3 12.11 10.90 -13.26
N LYS A 4 10.83 10.82 -13.56
CA LYS A 4 9.77 11.06 -12.59
C LYS A 4 9.79 9.98 -11.51
N LYS A 5 9.73 10.40 -10.25
CA LYS A 5 9.64 9.46 -9.13
C LYS A 5 8.25 8.83 -9.05
N ILE A 6 8.22 7.61 -8.56
CA ILE A 6 6.98 6.90 -8.28
C ILE A 6 6.41 7.40 -6.96
N ASN A 7 5.21 7.94 -6.98
CA ASN A 7 4.53 8.39 -5.76
C ASN A 7 3.94 7.19 -5.02
N VAL A 8 4.30 7.07 -3.74
CA VAL A 8 3.95 5.90 -2.93
C VAL A 8 3.18 6.32 -1.69
N GLY A 9 2.18 5.51 -1.35
CA GLY A 9 1.50 5.58 -0.07
C GLY A 9 1.70 4.31 0.73
N ILE A 10 1.51 4.39 2.03
CA ILE A 10 1.51 3.24 2.94
C ILE A 10 0.21 3.26 3.72
N ILE A 11 -0.50 2.14 3.74
CA ILE A 11 -1.68 1.97 4.57
C ILE A 11 -1.33 0.99 5.68
N GLY A 12 -1.28 1.50 6.91
CA GLY A 12 -0.85 0.77 8.09
C GLY A 12 0.54 1.20 8.55
N ASN A 13 0.64 1.82 9.71
CA ASN A 13 1.89 2.37 10.26
C ASN A 13 2.36 1.64 11.51
N GLY A 14 2.20 0.32 11.53
CA GLY A 14 2.76 -0.53 12.57
C GLY A 14 4.26 -0.77 12.33
N VAL A 15 4.81 -1.80 12.95
CA VAL A 15 6.24 -2.13 12.83
C VAL A 15 6.66 -2.32 11.37
N VAL A 16 5.88 -3.12 10.63
CA VAL A 16 6.20 -3.41 9.22
C VAL A 16 6.04 -2.16 8.36
N GLY A 17 4.97 -1.39 8.58
CA GLY A 17 4.74 -0.15 7.83
C GLY A 17 5.88 0.84 8.01
N LYS A 18 6.36 1.01 9.24
CA LYS A 18 7.49 1.89 9.53
C LYS A 18 8.78 1.42 8.85
N ARG A 19 8.99 0.11 8.82
CA ARG A 19 10.15 -0.48 8.13
C ARG A 19 10.09 -0.21 6.63
N ARG A 20 8.92 -0.37 6.03
CA ARG A 20 8.73 -0.07 4.61
C ARG A 20 8.93 1.41 4.31
N ALA A 21 8.43 2.29 5.19
CA ALA A 21 8.60 3.73 5.03
C ALA A 21 10.08 4.10 4.97
N LYS A 22 10.88 3.53 5.87
CA LYS A 22 12.32 3.78 5.90
C LYS A 22 12.99 3.35 4.60
N PHE A 23 12.65 2.15 4.12
CA PHE A 23 13.19 1.62 2.87
C PHE A 23 12.81 2.49 1.68
N ILE A 24 11.55 2.89 1.59
CA ILE A 24 11.06 3.71 0.47
C ILE A 24 11.77 5.07 0.46
N LYS A 25 11.95 5.69 1.62
CA LYS A 25 12.62 6.99 1.72
C LYS A 25 14.08 6.94 1.26
N GLN A 26 14.72 5.79 1.37
CA GLN A 26 16.12 5.61 0.95
C GLN A 26 16.26 5.36 -0.55
N ASN A 27 15.16 5.06 -1.23
CA ASN A 27 15.19 4.72 -2.65
C ASN A 27 14.95 5.96 -3.51
N LYS A 28 15.91 6.24 -4.40
CA LYS A 28 15.88 7.42 -5.28
C LYS A 28 14.68 7.46 -6.22
N ASN A 29 14.13 6.30 -6.54
CA ASN A 29 13.06 6.18 -7.54
C ASN A 29 11.68 6.41 -6.94
N TYR A 30 11.57 6.44 -5.61
CA TYR A 30 10.29 6.56 -4.92
C TYR A 30 10.19 7.87 -4.15
N SER A 31 8.96 8.36 -4.10
CA SER A 31 8.61 9.52 -3.27
C SER A 31 7.48 9.08 -2.34
N LEU A 32 7.77 8.95 -1.05
CA LEU A 32 6.76 8.61 -0.06
C LEU A 32 5.94 9.85 0.25
N LYS A 33 4.67 9.84 -0.16
CA LYS A 33 3.76 10.99 -0.04
C LYS A 33 2.73 10.85 1.06
N TYR A 34 2.27 9.62 1.32
CA TYR A 34 1.11 9.39 2.17
C TYR A 34 1.33 8.20 3.08
N ILE A 35 0.92 8.35 4.35
CA ILE A 35 0.82 7.22 5.28
C ILE A 35 -0.53 7.35 5.99
N SER A 36 -1.26 6.25 6.12
CA SER A 36 -2.47 6.24 6.93
C SER A 36 -2.40 5.19 8.03
N ASP A 37 -3.02 5.51 9.15
CA ASP A 37 -3.17 4.58 10.27
C ASP A 37 -4.30 5.05 11.17
N ILE A 38 -5.11 4.12 11.63
CA ILE A 38 -6.23 4.44 12.52
C ILE A 38 -5.78 4.98 13.88
N SER A 39 -4.52 4.72 14.25
CA SER A 39 -3.96 5.22 15.51
C SER A 39 -3.61 6.70 15.49
N PHE A 40 -3.58 7.33 14.31
CA PHE A 40 -3.35 8.76 14.22
C PHE A 40 -4.54 9.51 14.81
N LYS A 41 -4.26 10.50 15.65
CA LYS A 41 -5.33 11.29 16.30
C LYS A 41 -6.05 12.20 15.33
N LYS A 42 -5.33 12.71 14.34
CA LYS A 42 -5.86 13.62 13.33
C LYS A 42 -5.00 13.53 12.07
N ASP A 43 -5.51 14.07 10.98
CA ASP A 43 -4.73 14.24 9.77
C ASP A 43 -3.69 15.33 10.00
N SER A 44 -2.51 15.16 9.41
CA SER A 44 -1.43 16.12 9.55
C SER A 44 -0.51 16.08 8.34
N GLN A 45 0.39 17.04 8.27
CA GLN A 45 1.40 17.10 7.23
C GLN A 45 2.73 17.44 7.86
N LYS A 46 3.76 16.71 7.48
CA LYS A 46 5.13 16.99 7.91
C LYS A 46 5.99 17.04 6.65
N ASN A 47 6.43 18.25 6.30
CA ASN A 47 7.10 18.50 5.03
C ASN A 47 6.20 18.08 3.86
N GLU A 48 6.67 17.18 2.98
CA GLU A 48 5.88 16.71 1.85
C GLU A 48 5.10 15.43 2.15
N LEU A 49 5.18 14.93 3.38
CA LEU A 49 4.52 13.70 3.80
C LEU A 49 3.19 14.03 4.48
N TYR A 50 2.12 13.46 3.95
CA TYR A 50 0.77 13.59 4.50
C TYR A 50 0.40 12.36 5.31
N LEU A 51 -0.08 12.59 6.53
CA LEU A 51 -0.50 11.53 7.44
C LEU A 51 -2.02 11.60 7.58
N PHE A 52 -2.70 10.50 7.29
CA PHE A 52 -4.16 10.44 7.32
C PHE A 52 -4.64 9.36 8.30
N LYS A 53 -5.70 9.67 9.01
CA LYS A 53 -6.37 8.68 9.84
C LYS A 53 -7.12 7.66 9.00
N ASN A 54 -7.73 8.10 7.90
CA ASN A 54 -8.56 7.26 7.02
C ASN A 54 -7.83 6.99 5.71
N TYR A 55 -7.60 5.70 5.41
CA TYR A 55 -6.88 5.31 4.19
C TYR A 55 -7.62 5.68 2.90
N ASN A 56 -8.93 5.91 2.95
CA ASN A 56 -9.67 6.32 1.75
C ASN A 56 -9.16 7.63 1.18
N LYS A 57 -8.58 8.50 2.00
CA LYS A 57 -7.96 9.73 1.49
C LYS A 57 -6.77 9.44 0.59
N ILE A 58 -5.99 8.40 0.91
CA ILE A 58 -4.89 7.96 0.04
C ILE A 58 -5.44 7.45 -1.29
N ILE A 59 -6.48 6.63 -1.24
CA ILE A 59 -7.09 6.08 -2.47
C ILE A 59 -7.59 7.22 -3.37
N ASN A 60 -8.22 8.22 -2.80
CA ASN A 60 -8.74 9.36 -3.56
C ASN A 60 -7.63 10.22 -4.19
N LEU A 61 -6.47 10.27 -3.57
CA LEU A 61 -5.33 11.01 -4.09
C LEU A 61 -4.57 10.25 -5.19
N LYS A 62 -4.86 8.98 -5.35
CA LYS A 62 -4.33 8.11 -6.42
C LYS A 62 -2.82 8.17 -6.58
N PRO A 63 -2.05 7.75 -5.56
CA PRO A 63 -0.62 7.56 -5.76
C PRO A 63 -0.38 6.47 -6.80
N ASP A 64 0.83 6.37 -7.31
CA ASP A 64 1.16 5.33 -8.29
C ASP A 64 1.09 3.94 -7.67
N ALA A 65 1.54 3.80 -6.44
CA ALA A 65 1.59 2.52 -5.75
C ALA A 65 1.32 2.70 -4.25
N VAL A 66 0.79 1.65 -3.63
CA VAL A 66 0.55 1.63 -2.18
C VAL A 66 1.06 0.33 -1.58
N PHE A 67 1.73 0.44 -0.45
CA PHE A 67 2.12 -0.70 0.37
C PHE A 67 1.03 -0.92 1.42
N VAL A 68 0.43 -2.10 1.39
CA VAL A 68 -0.60 -2.50 2.34
C VAL A 68 0.06 -3.31 3.45
N THR A 69 0.14 -2.73 4.64
CA THR A 69 0.77 -3.33 5.82
C THR A 69 -0.24 -3.43 6.96
N LEU A 70 -1.38 -4.02 6.62
CA LEU A 70 -2.52 -4.16 7.51
C LEU A 70 -2.67 -5.58 8.02
N PRO A 71 -3.45 -5.78 9.11
CA PRO A 71 -3.80 -7.13 9.54
C PRO A 71 -4.50 -7.92 8.43
N ASN A 72 -4.40 -9.24 8.49
CA ASN A 72 -4.91 -10.11 7.43
C ASN A 72 -6.41 -9.96 7.16
N TYR A 73 -7.19 -9.57 8.17
CA TYR A 73 -8.64 -9.42 8.00
C TYR A 73 -9.04 -8.15 7.23
N LEU A 74 -8.10 -7.22 7.02
CA LEU A 74 -8.32 -6.00 6.25
C LEU A 74 -7.57 -5.98 4.92
N ALA A 75 -6.51 -6.76 4.81
CA ALA A 75 -5.58 -6.68 3.69
C ALA A 75 -6.25 -6.91 2.34
N ALA A 76 -7.06 -7.96 2.22
CA ALA A 76 -7.71 -8.27 0.95
C ALA A 76 -8.69 -7.20 0.51
N LYS A 77 -9.50 -6.69 1.44
CA LYS A 77 -10.48 -5.65 1.16
C LYS A 77 -9.81 -4.38 0.61
N VAL A 78 -8.75 -3.95 1.28
CA VAL A 78 -8.03 -2.73 0.91
C VAL A 78 -7.29 -2.92 -0.41
N THR A 79 -6.64 -4.08 -0.59
CA THR A 79 -5.95 -4.42 -1.85
C THR A 79 -6.91 -4.35 -3.04
N LYS A 80 -8.10 -4.96 -2.93
CA LYS A 80 -9.10 -4.90 -4.00
C LYS A 80 -9.48 -3.46 -4.32
N LYS A 81 -9.73 -2.67 -3.28
CA LYS A 81 -10.16 -1.29 -3.45
C LYS A 81 -9.09 -0.45 -4.17
N LEU A 82 -7.83 -0.68 -3.84
CA LEU A 82 -6.71 0.01 -4.50
C LEU A 82 -6.63 -0.37 -5.98
N LEU A 83 -6.69 -1.67 -6.28
CA LEU A 83 -6.65 -2.15 -7.67
C LEU A 83 -7.83 -1.60 -8.47
N MET A 84 -9.03 -1.56 -7.88
CA MET A 84 -10.22 -1.01 -8.54
C MET A 84 -10.09 0.49 -8.82
N ASN A 85 -9.19 1.16 -8.14
CA ASN A 85 -8.93 2.59 -8.32
C ASN A 85 -7.66 2.88 -9.13
N GLY A 86 -7.10 1.89 -9.79
CA GLY A 86 -5.98 2.08 -10.70
C GLY A 86 -4.62 2.21 -10.02
N ILE A 87 -4.48 1.67 -8.82
CA ILE A 87 -3.26 1.82 -8.01
C ILE A 87 -2.53 0.48 -7.92
N HIS A 88 -1.23 0.48 -8.20
CA HIS A 88 -0.38 -0.69 -8.00
C HIS A 88 -0.25 -1.00 -6.51
N VAL A 89 -0.17 -2.28 -6.17
CA VAL A 89 -0.18 -2.70 -4.76
C VAL A 89 0.98 -3.63 -4.44
N PHE A 90 1.63 -3.37 -3.32
CA PHE A 90 2.48 -4.32 -2.64
C PHE A 90 1.80 -4.65 -1.31
N CYS A 91 1.38 -5.90 -1.15
CA CYS A 91 0.66 -6.34 0.04
C CYS A 91 1.53 -7.24 0.90
N GLU A 92 1.71 -6.87 2.17
CA GLU A 92 2.47 -7.70 3.11
C GLU A 92 1.67 -8.96 3.46
N LYS A 93 2.38 -9.99 3.84
CA LYS A 93 1.78 -11.23 4.29
C LYS A 93 1.30 -11.12 5.74
N PRO A 94 0.29 -11.88 6.14
CA PRO A 94 -0.53 -12.70 5.26
C PRO A 94 -1.53 -11.83 4.49
N PRO A 95 -1.72 -12.10 3.19
CA PRO A 95 -2.53 -11.20 2.32
C PRO A 95 -4.03 -11.34 2.51
N GLY A 96 -4.48 -12.26 3.31
CA GLY A 96 -5.88 -12.47 3.62
C GLY A 96 -6.06 -13.48 4.72
N LYS A 97 -7.30 -13.64 5.18
CA LYS A 97 -7.64 -14.58 6.25
C LYS A 97 -7.71 -16.03 5.76
N ASN A 98 -8.10 -16.19 4.52
CA ASN A 98 -8.40 -17.51 3.96
C ASN A 98 -8.29 -17.47 2.44
N LEU A 99 -8.51 -18.63 1.82
CA LEU A 99 -8.43 -18.77 0.38
C LEU A 99 -9.48 -17.94 -0.37
N SER A 100 -10.66 -17.77 0.23
CA SER A 100 -11.72 -16.94 -0.35
C SER A 100 -11.27 -15.50 -0.54
N ASP A 101 -10.55 -14.94 0.44
CA ASP A 101 -9.98 -13.59 0.34
C ASP A 101 -9.02 -13.48 -0.86
N ILE A 102 -8.13 -14.48 -0.99
CA ILE A 102 -7.13 -14.49 -2.06
C ILE A 102 -7.82 -14.59 -3.42
N ARG A 103 -8.83 -15.44 -3.54
CA ARG A 103 -9.59 -15.60 -4.79
C ARG A 103 -10.32 -14.32 -5.18
N SER A 104 -10.88 -13.61 -4.19
CA SER A 104 -11.59 -12.35 -4.48
C SER A 104 -10.64 -11.27 -4.99
N VAL A 105 -9.43 -11.18 -4.43
CA VAL A 105 -8.39 -10.27 -4.92
C VAL A 105 -7.99 -10.65 -6.34
N ARG A 106 -7.81 -11.92 -6.59
CA ARG A 106 -7.40 -12.43 -7.91
C ARG A 106 -8.40 -12.07 -9.00
N LYS A 107 -9.70 -12.12 -8.70
CA LYS A 107 -10.73 -11.69 -9.66
C LYS A 107 -10.56 -10.23 -10.06
N VAL A 108 -10.30 -9.36 -9.08
CA VAL A 108 -10.09 -7.94 -9.35
C VAL A 108 -8.80 -7.72 -10.12
N GLU A 109 -7.74 -8.44 -9.76
CA GLU A 109 -6.45 -8.36 -10.44
C GLU A 109 -6.57 -8.71 -11.92
N LYS A 110 -7.32 -9.77 -12.24
CA LYS A 110 -7.52 -10.20 -13.63
C LYS A 110 -8.26 -9.16 -14.48
N LYS A 111 -9.12 -8.37 -13.87
CA LYS A 111 -9.83 -7.28 -14.56
C LYS A 111 -8.98 -6.04 -14.75
N ASN A 112 -7.86 -5.95 -14.06
CA ASN A 112 -6.98 -4.78 -14.06
C ASN A 112 -5.55 -5.19 -14.46
N LYS A 113 -5.42 -5.76 -15.65
CA LYS A 113 -4.17 -6.38 -16.13
C LYS A 113 -2.97 -5.44 -16.20
N ASN A 114 -3.20 -4.15 -16.31
CA ASN A 114 -2.12 -3.17 -16.35
C ASN A 114 -1.54 -2.84 -14.98
N LEU A 115 -2.22 -3.30 -13.93
CA LEU A 115 -1.76 -3.05 -12.56
C LEU A 115 -0.93 -4.22 -12.05
N LYS A 116 0.04 -3.91 -11.22
CA LYS A 116 0.91 -4.89 -10.61
C LYS A 116 0.51 -5.10 -9.16
N LEU A 117 0.38 -6.37 -8.78
CA LEU A 117 0.16 -6.79 -7.41
C LEU A 117 1.31 -7.71 -7.01
N LYS A 118 2.02 -7.34 -5.96
CA LYS A 118 3.11 -8.13 -5.38
C LYS A 118 2.81 -8.41 -3.92
N TYR A 119 3.25 -9.57 -3.45
CA TYR A 119 3.11 -9.98 -2.05
C TYR A 119 4.47 -10.08 -1.38
N GLY A 120 4.53 -9.72 -0.11
CA GLY A 120 5.77 -9.76 0.66
C GLY A 120 6.04 -11.12 1.29
N PHE A 121 6.58 -12.07 0.53
CA PHE A 121 6.94 -13.39 1.02
C PHE A 121 8.43 -13.46 1.32
N ASN A 122 8.83 -12.87 2.44
CA ASN A 122 10.25 -12.73 2.78
C ASN A 122 10.99 -14.06 2.96
N HIS A 123 10.29 -15.10 3.41
CA HIS A 123 10.91 -16.40 3.71
C HIS A 123 11.35 -17.18 2.47
N ARG A 124 10.92 -16.78 1.29
CA ARG A 124 11.28 -17.48 0.06
C ARG A 124 12.75 -17.40 -0.28
N TYR A 125 13.45 -16.44 0.30
CA TYR A 125 14.81 -16.11 -0.10
C TYR A 125 15.85 -16.46 0.96
N HIS A 126 15.47 -17.24 1.93
CA HIS A 126 16.36 -17.70 3.00
C HIS A 126 16.85 -19.11 2.78
#